data_0ff03f4dedb1dd91f72347d834aec1c7
#
_entry.id   0ff03f4dedb1dd91f72347d834aec1c7
#
_cell.length_a   1.000
_cell.length_b   1.000
_cell.length_c   1.000
_cell.angle_alpha   90.00
_cell.angle_beta   90.00
_cell.angle_gamma   90.00
#
_symmetry.space_group_name_H-M   'P 1'
#
loop_
_entity.id
_entity.type
_entity.pdbx_description
1 polymer ?
#
loop_
_entity_poly.entity_id
_entity_poly.type
_entity_poly.pdbx_seq_one_letter_code
_entity_poly.pdbx_strand_id
1 'polypeptide(L)'
;QDRADKNKTWQYYNQTPLCRTITARYIPPNGNNIFIGYMCNGANQEDSVTFKKSAAERGLFSCSFFKKESHELEQDEEFATPDPRRTKNMKSNGNYNKLIDGVVPVGTVVVKGDILIGVIMKNNRRGQSNKTVDYEFVDRSIMYKSNETAVVSKVIDDRGPNHERFVTVVLRYQRNLMVGDKCCLTPDHEVLTSDGWRPVEDINTY
;
A
#
# COMPACT_ATOMS: atom_id res chain seq x y z
N GLN A 1 3.82 9.09 16.68
CA GLN A 1 2.36 9.21 16.77
C GLN A 1 1.77 8.40 15.63
N ASP A 2 0.99 7.38 15.95
CA ASP A 2 0.40 6.51 14.92
C ASP A 2 -0.77 7.24 14.26
N ARG A 3 -0.63 7.58 12.97
CA ARG A 3 -1.67 8.26 12.21
C ARG A 3 -2.69 7.25 11.70
N ALA A 4 -3.94 7.67 11.61
CA ALA A 4 -5.05 6.83 11.11
C ALA A 4 -5.11 6.72 9.57
N ASP A 5 -4.05 7.11 8.87
CA ASP A 5 -4.01 7.14 7.41
C ASP A 5 -4.26 5.75 6.79
N LYS A 6 -5.03 5.71 5.71
CA LYS A 6 -5.32 4.48 4.95
C LYS A 6 -4.07 3.90 4.30
N ASN A 7 -3.21 4.77 3.79
CA ASN A 7 -1.94 4.42 3.17
C ASN A 7 -0.80 5.13 3.90
N LYS A 8 0.27 4.42 4.19
CA LYS A 8 1.45 4.93 4.89
C LYS A 8 2.70 4.36 4.24
N THR A 9 3.68 5.21 4.02
CA THR A 9 5.00 4.80 3.52
C THR A 9 6.03 5.05 4.58
N TRP A 10 6.89 4.07 4.81
CA TRP A 10 8.01 4.16 5.73
C TRP A 10 9.31 3.96 4.96
N GLN A 11 10.04 5.05 4.74
CA GLN A 11 11.33 5.02 4.07
C GLN A 11 12.42 4.56 5.05
N TYR A 12 13.33 3.73 4.58
CA TYR A 12 14.49 3.27 5.34
C TYR A 12 15.69 4.20 5.17
N TYR A 13 16.57 4.21 6.17
CA TYR A 13 17.82 4.94 6.17
C TYR A 13 17.69 6.43 5.91
N ASN A 14 16.65 7.05 6.46
CA ASN A 14 16.43 8.49 6.35
C ASN A 14 17.59 9.28 6.94
N GLN A 15 17.97 10.34 6.23
CA GLN A 15 19.01 11.25 6.64
C GLN A 15 18.45 12.65 6.89
N THR A 16 19.10 13.38 7.78
CA THR A 16 18.78 14.78 8.00
C THR A 16 19.21 15.59 6.78
N PRO A 17 18.33 16.42 6.19
CA PRO A 17 18.66 17.23 5.02
C PRO A 17 19.79 18.20 5.31
N LEU A 18 20.62 18.49 4.32
CA LEU A 18 21.70 19.49 4.41
C LEU A 18 21.11 20.89 4.62
N CYS A 19 20.03 21.23 3.91
CA CYS A 19 19.28 22.47 4.11
C CYS A 19 18.01 22.20 4.92
N ARG A 20 17.72 23.05 5.91
CA ARG A 20 16.57 22.84 6.81
C ARG A 20 15.74 24.09 6.94
N THR A 21 14.43 23.93 6.93
CA THR A 21 13.48 24.95 7.39
C THR A 21 13.40 24.97 8.91
N ILE A 22 12.84 26.03 9.49
CA ILE A 22 12.64 26.13 10.95
C ILE A 22 11.76 24.99 11.49
N THR A 23 10.85 24.48 10.68
CA THR A 23 9.90 23.39 11.03
C THR A 23 10.54 22.01 10.99
N ALA A 24 11.69 21.82 10.33
CA ALA A 24 12.36 20.52 10.18
C ALA A 24 12.72 19.86 11.52
N ARG A 25 12.86 20.65 12.60
CA ARG A 25 13.12 20.15 13.95
C ARG A 25 11.98 19.34 14.55
N TYR A 26 10.76 19.53 14.04
CA TYR A 26 9.53 18.88 14.53
C TYR A 26 9.06 17.73 13.65
N ILE A 27 9.69 17.53 12.48
CA ILE A 27 9.31 16.53 11.49
C ILE A 27 10.47 15.54 11.34
N PRO A 28 10.24 14.23 11.49
CA PRO A 28 11.29 13.25 11.23
C PRO A 28 11.74 13.34 9.76
N PRO A 29 13.05 13.14 9.49
CA PRO A 29 13.57 13.17 8.12
C PRO A 29 12.90 12.09 7.27
N ASN A 30 12.63 12.40 6.00
CA ASN A 30 11.97 11.50 5.05
C ASN A 30 12.68 11.45 3.69
N GLY A 31 13.98 11.58 3.67
CA GLY A 31 14.80 11.59 2.47
C GLY A 31 16.24 11.18 2.71
N ASN A 32 17.02 11.14 1.66
CA ASN A 32 18.43 10.81 1.67
C ASN A 32 19.23 11.93 1.00
N ASN A 33 20.41 12.22 1.52
CA ASN A 33 21.38 13.08 0.83
C ASN A 33 22.13 12.24 -0.21
N ILE A 34 22.11 12.64 -1.46
CA ILE A 34 22.71 11.91 -2.57
C ILE A 34 23.65 12.80 -3.38
N PHE A 35 24.64 12.18 -4.02
CA PHE A 35 25.45 12.85 -5.03
C PHE A 35 24.77 12.68 -6.40
N ILE A 36 24.53 13.80 -7.08
CA ILE A 36 23.92 13.84 -8.40
C ILE A 36 24.96 14.36 -9.39
N GLY A 37 25.20 13.61 -10.46
CA GLY A 37 25.98 14.06 -11.61
C GLY A 37 25.04 14.41 -12.77
N TYR A 38 25.11 15.64 -13.26
CA TYR A 38 24.40 16.07 -14.47
C TYR A 38 25.29 15.81 -15.68
N MET A 39 25.02 14.72 -16.38
CA MET A 39 25.83 14.31 -17.53
C MET A 39 25.01 13.45 -18.48
N CYS A 40 25.33 13.51 -19.77
CA CYS A 40 24.78 12.61 -20.77
C CYS A 40 25.60 11.34 -20.85
N ASN A 41 24.98 10.17 -20.67
CA ASN A 41 25.66 8.88 -20.78
C ASN A 41 24.95 7.91 -21.77
N GLY A 42 24.04 8.41 -22.60
CA GLY A 42 23.27 7.63 -23.56
C GLY A 42 22.11 6.80 -22.97
N ALA A 43 22.10 6.57 -21.66
CA ALA A 43 21.04 5.82 -20.96
C ALA A 43 20.11 6.72 -20.14
N ASN A 44 20.37 8.01 -20.10
CA ASN A 44 19.62 8.99 -19.31
C ASN A 44 18.97 10.10 -20.17
N GLN A 45 18.44 9.75 -21.33
CA GLN A 45 17.75 10.70 -22.20
C GLN A 45 16.40 11.14 -21.59
N GLU A 46 16.02 12.40 -21.80
CA GLU A 46 14.79 13.02 -21.29
C GLU A 46 14.67 12.89 -19.76
N ASP A 47 13.58 12.28 -19.29
CA ASP A 47 13.27 12.07 -17.87
C ASP A 47 14.04 10.90 -17.22
N SER A 48 14.95 10.26 -17.94
CA SER A 48 15.64 9.09 -17.46
C SER A 48 16.77 9.43 -16.48
N VAL A 49 16.86 8.72 -15.37
CA VAL A 49 17.90 8.87 -14.36
C VAL A 49 18.63 7.54 -14.18
N THR A 50 19.96 7.59 -14.15
CA THR A 50 20.80 6.39 -13.93
C THR A 50 21.23 6.32 -12.47
N PHE A 51 20.94 5.22 -11.81
CA PHE A 51 21.33 4.96 -10.42
C PHE A 51 22.48 3.95 -10.34
N LYS A 52 23.32 4.11 -9.33
CA LYS A 52 24.32 3.10 -9.00
C LYS A 52 23.62 1.86 -8.43
N LYS A 53 23.73 0.72 -9.13
CA LYS A 53 23.09 -0.55 -8.74
C LYS A 53 23.44 -0.96 -7.30
N SER A 54 24.70 -0.86 -6.91
CA SER A 54 25.13 -1.21 -5.55
C SER A 54 24.53 -0.31 -4.45
N ALA A 55 24.15 0.94 -4.78
CA ALA A 55 23.45 1.80 -3.83
C ALA A 55 21.99 1.36 -3.65
N ALA A 56 21.31 1.00 -4.75
CA ALA A 56 19.97 0.43 -4.71
C ALA A 56 19.93 -0.89 -3.93
N GLU A 57 20.90 -1.78 -4.16
CA GLU A 57 21.04 -3.06 -3.44
C GLU A 57 21.31 -2.86 -1.93
N ARG A 58 21.93 -1.76 -1.53
CA ARG A 58 22.13 -1.37 -0.12
C ARG A 58 20.94 -0.68 0.51
N GLY A 59 19.84 -0.51 -0.23
CA GLY A 59 18.61 0.03 0.28
C GLY A 59 18.38 1.53 0.01
N LEU A 60 19.08 2.13 -0.95
CA LEU A 60 18.77 3.50 -1.38
C LEU A 60 17.29 3.59 -1.82
N PHE A 61 16.55 4.52 -1.23
CA PHE A 61 15.11 4.73 -1.44
C PHE A 61 14.21 3.52 -1.16
N SER A 62 14.72 2.50 -0.48
CA SER A 62 13.89 1.39 -0.03
C SER A 62 12.86 1.85 1.01
N CYS A 63 11.65 1.35 0.89
CA CYS A 63 10.55 1.71 1.79
C CYS A 63 9.60 0.54 2.03
N SER A 64 8.90 0.58 3.14
CA SER A 64 7.72 -0.24 3.41
C SER A 64 6.45 0.57 3.15
N PHE A 65 5.57 0.01 2.37
CA PHE A 65 4.21 0.51 2.20
C PHE A 65 3.28 -0.24 3.13
N PHE A 66 2.44 0.53 3.82
CA PHE A 66 1.35 -0.01 4.62
C PHE A 66 0.03 0.44 4.00
N LYS A 67 -0.87 -0.51 3.86
CA LYS A 67 -2.22 -0.28 3.36
C LYS A 67 -3.22 -0.86 4.33
N LYS A 68 -4.26 -0.10 4.66
CA LYS A 68 -5.36 -0.55 5.50
C LYS A 68 -6.57 -0.87 4.63
N GLU A 69 -7.12 -2.05 4.82
CA GLU A 69 -8.43 -2.43 4.29
C GLU A 69 -9.34 -2.69 5.49
N SER A 70 -10.47 -1.99 5.54
CA SER A 70 -11.40 -2.03 6.67
C SER A 70 -12.80 -2.35 6.18
N HIS A 71 -13.53 -3.08 6.99
CA HIS A 71 -14.97 -3.26 6.82
C HIS A 71 -15.65 -3.13 8.18
N GLU A 72 -16.71 -2.36 8.21
CA GLU A 72 -17.62 -2.18 9.33
C GLU A 72 -18.90 -2.95 9.02
N LEU A 73 -19.39 -3.76 9.95
CA LEU A 73 -20.58 -4.57 9.73
C LEU A 73 -21.82 -3.68 9.58
N GLU A 74 -22.52 -3.87 8.47
CA GLU A 74 -23.86 -3.32 8.26
C GLU A 74 -24.92 -4.23 8.92
N GLN A 75 -26.16 -3.77 8.91
CA GLN A 75 -27.28 -4.58 9.39
C GLN A 75 -27.38 -5.88 8.59
N ASP A 76 -27.55 -7.00 9.25
CA ASP A 76 -27.63 -8.35 8.66
C ASP A 76 -26.29 -8.90 8.11
N GLU A 77 -25.15 -8.25 8.36
CA GLU A 77 -23.82 -8.74 8.02
C GLU A 77 -23.13 -9.44 9.20
N GLU A 78 -22.29 -10.39 8.88
CA GLU A 78 -21.46 -11.14 9.83
C GLU A 78 -20.07 -11.41 9.25
N PHE A 79 -19.02 -11.33 10.10
CA PHE A 79 -17.68 -11.80 9.73
C PHE A 79 -17.65 -13.32 9.81
N ALA A 80 -17.51 -13.96 8.66
CA ALA A 80 -17.40 -15.41 8.53
C ALA A 80 -16.70 -15.81 7.24
N THR A 81 -16.19 -17.04 7.18
CA THR A 81 -15.73 -17.61 5.92
C THR A 81 -16.94 -18.09 5.13
N PRO A 82 -17.21 -17.50 3.92
CA PRO A 82 -18.35 -17.89 3.11
C PRO A 82 -18.31 -19.37 2.70
N ASP A 83 -19.40 -20.11 2.91
CA ASP A 83 -19.56 -21.47 2.41
C ASP A 83 -20.13 -21.43 0.98
N PRO A 84 -19.45 -22.01 -0.02
CA PRO A 84 -19.91 -22.02 -1.40
C PRO A 84 -21.29 -22.63 -1.61
N ARG A 85 -21.71 -23.54 -0.71
CA ARG A 85 -23.02 -24.24 -0.81
C ARG A 85 -24.18 -23.37 -0.33
N ARG A 86 -23.90 -22.39 0.54
CA ARG A 86 -24.92 -21.55 1.20
C ARG A 86 -24.85 -20.08 0.81
N THR A 87 -23.75 -19.66 0.15
CA THR A 87 -23.46 -18.25 -0.15
C THR A 87 -23.53 -17.98 -1.65
N LYS A 88 -24.32 -16.99 -2.04
CA LYS A 88 -24.45 -16.49 -3.39
C LYS A 88 -23.40 -15.42 -3.69
N ASN A 89 -23.07 -15.24 -4.97
CA ASN A 89 -22.17 -14.18 -5.49
C ASN A 89 -20.76 -14.22 -4.93
N MET A 90 -20.25 -15.41 -4.65
CA MET A 90 -18.85 -15.55 -4.29
C MET A 90 -17.92 -14.98 -5.37
N LYS A 91 -16.80 -14.40 -4.97
CA LYS A 91 -15.81 -13.84 -5.91
C LYS A 91 -15.23 -14.98 -6.74
N SER A 92 -15.46 -14.98 -8.06
CA SER A 92 -15.01 -16.05 -8.97
C SER A 92 -13.51 -16.33 -8.93
N ASN A 93 -12.70 -15.29 -8.68
CA ASN A 93 -11.24 -15.37 -8.54
C ASN A 93 -10.78 -15.20 -7.09
N GLY A 94 -11.68 -15.37 -6.11
CA GLY A 94 -11.40 -15.18 -4.70
C GLY A 94 -10.85 -16.45 -4.06
N ASN A 95 -9.72 -16.36 -3.36
CA ASN A 95 -9.17 -17.43 -2.54
C ASN A 95 -9.53 -17.20 -1.06
N TYR A 96 -10.41 -18.03 -0.53
CA TYR A 96 -10.91 -17.96 0.86
C TYR A 96 -10.12 -18.83 1.83
N ASN A 97 -9.19 -19.66 1.35
CA ASN A 97 -8.52 -20.69 2.15
C ASN A 97 -7.61 -20.13 3.24
N LYS A 98 -7.26 -18.85 3.17
CA LYS A 98 -6.39 -18.17 4.15
C LYS A 98 -7.15 -17.56 5.32
N LEU A 99 -8.48 -17.60 5.29
CA LEU A 99 -9.31 -17.08 6.36
C LEU A 99 -9.33 -18.02 7.55
N ILE A 100 -9.22 -17.46 8.74
CA ILE A 100 -9.49 -18.12 10.03
C ILE A 100 -10.55 -17.27 10.73
N ASP A 101 -11.67 -17.86 11.08
CA ASP A 101 -12.82 -17.15 11.69
C ASP A 101 -13.25 -15.90 10.90
N GLY A 102 -13.21 -15.99 9.56
CA GLY A 102 -13.60 -14.91 8.66
C GLY A 102 -12.54 -13.84 8.41
N VAL A 103 -11.34 -13.90 9.01
CA VAL A 103 -10.29 -12.89 8.83
C VAL A 103 -8.95 -13.55 8.55
N VAL A 104 -8.16 -12.93 7.66
CA VAL A 104 -6.80 -13.39 7.39
C VAL A 104 -5.89 -13.15 8.60
N PRO A 105 -5.15 -14.16 9.11
CA PRO A 105 -4.30 -14.00 10.29
C PRO A 105 -3.03 -13.17 10.02
N VAL A 106 -2.52 -12.55 11.07
CA VAL A 106 -1.24 -11.83 11.06
C VAL A 106 -0.10 -12.76 10.63
N GLY A 107 0.83 -12.24 9.83
CA GLY A 107 1.96 -12.99 9.27
C GLY A 107 1.66 -13.70 7.95
N THR A 108 0.40 -13.78 7.53
CA THR A 108 0.02 -14.42 6.28
C THR A 108 0.50 -13.61 5.07
N VAL A 109 1.14 -14.29 4.13
CA VAL A 109 1.48 -13.71 2.82
C VAL A 109 0.22 -13.71 1.95
N VAL A 110 -0.13 -12.55 1.40
CA VAL A 110 -1.30 -12.37 0.54
C VAL A 110 -0.90 -11.89 -0.85
N VAL A 111 -1.60 -12.40 -1.85
CA VAL A 111 -1.45 -12.06 -3.25
C VAL A 111 -2.79 -11.63 -3.82
N LYS A 112 -2.78 -11.02 -5.01
CA LYS A 112 -4.00 -10.62 -5.71
C LYS A 112 -4.99 -11.77 -5.82
N GLY A 113 -6.23 -11.52 -5.39
CA GLY A 113 -7.30 -12.52 -5.36
C GLY A 113 -7.54 -13.14 -3.99
N ASP A 114 -6.59 -13.05 -3.04
CA ASP A 114 -6.83 -13.53 -1.66
C ASP A 114 -7.91 -12.68 -0.97
N ILE A 115 -8.78 -13.34 -0.24
CA ILE A 115 -9.77 -12.66 0.61
C ILE A 115 -9.12 -12.28 1.93
N LEU A 116 -9.28 -11.01 2.30
CA LEU A 116 -8.72 -10.45 3.54
C LEU A 116 -9.71 -10.52 4.70
N ILE A 117 -10.96 -10.17 4.39
CA ILE A 117 -12.06 -10.14 5.36
C ILE A 117 -13.24 -10.85 4.70
N GLY A 118 -13.65 -11.95 5.27
CA GLY A 118 -14.86 -12.68 4.89
C GLY A 118 -16.08 -12.02 5.52
N VAL A 119 -17.02 -11.62 4.69
CA VAL A 119 -18.28 -11.00 5.12
C VAL A 119 -19.43 -11.70 4.42
N ILE A 120 -20.39 -12.16 5.17
CA ILE A 120 -21.64 -12.72 4.67
C ILE A 120 -22.82 -11.86 5.14
N MET A 121 -23.75 -11.63 4.24
CA MET A 121 -24.99 -10.89 4.53
C MET A 121 -26.19 -11.85 4.39
N LYS A 122 -27.13 -11.81 5.33
CA LYS A 122 -28.35 -12.62 5.24
C LYS A 122 -29.17 -12.26 4.00
N ASN A 123 -29.59 -13.29 3.26
CA ASN A 123 -30.41 -13.08 2.08
C ASN A 123 -31.91 -13.02 2.46
N ASN A 124 -32.42 -11.81 2.70
CA ASN A 124 -33.82 -11.58 3.11
C ASN A 124 -34.84 -11.78 1.97
N ARG A 125 -34.40 -12.11 0.73
CA ARG A 125 -35.28 -12.36 -0.42
C ARG A 125 -35.67 -13.85 -0.52
N ARG A 126 -36.20 -14.43 0.54
CA ARG A 126 -36.87 -15.75 0.47
C ARG A 126 -38.19 -15.60 -0.27
N GLY A 127 -38.32 -16.21 -1.44
CA GLY A 127 -39.66 -16.46 -2.02
C GLY A 127 -39.95 -15.99 -3.45
N GLN A 128 -38.99 -15.52 -4.25
CA GLN A 128 -39.29 -15.07 -5.63
C GLN A 128 -38.43 -15.69 -6.73
N SER A 129 -37.87 -16.85 -6.54
CA SER A 129 -37.14 -17.51 -7.63
C SER A 129 -37.49 -18.99 -7.74
N ASN A 130 -38.08 -19.37 -8.87
CA ASN A 130 -38.28 -20.77 -9.30
C ASN A 130 -36.98 -21.52 -9.60
N LYS A 131 -35.85 -21.14 -8.97
CA LYS A 131 -34.54 -21.79 -9.13
C LYS A 131 -34.23 -22.65 -7.94
N THR A 132 -33.78 -23.84 -8.20
CA THR A 132 -33.59 -25.01 -7.33
C THR A 132 -32.53 -24.88 -6.23
N VAL A 133 -31.93 -23.72 -6.01
CA VAL A 133 -30.94 -23.47 -4.93
C VAL A 133 -31.30 -22.19 -4.21
N ASP A 134 -31.76 -22.32 -2.95
CA ASP A 134 -32.07 -21.19 -2.06
C ASP A 134 -30.81 -20.85 -1.24
N TYR A 135 -30.05 -19.84 -1.68
CA TYR A 135 -28.88 -19.37 -0.94
C TYR A 135 -29.31 -18.55 0.28
N GLU A 136 -28.77 -18.90 1.44
CA GLU A 136 -29.08 -18.22 2.71
C GLU A 136 -28.32 -16.89 2.85
N PHE A 137 -27.14 -16.78 2.22
CA PHE A 137 -26.22 -15.66 2.36
C PHE A 137 -25.80 -15.09 1.00
N VAL A 138 -25.30 -13.84 1.04
CA VAL A 138 -24.66 -13.14 -0.07
C VAL A 138 -23.23 -12.77 0.35
N ASP A 139 -22.25 -13.03 -0.51
CA ASP A 139 -20.86 -12.68 -0.25
C ASP A 139 -20.58 -11.18 -0.43
N ARG A 140 -20.08 -10.56 0.63
CA ARG A 140 -19.63 -9.15 0.70
C ARG A 140 -18.13 -9.03 1.01
N SER A 141 -17.41 -10.14 0.99
CA SER A 141 -16.01 -10.23 1.39
C SER A 141 -15.10 -9.22 0.69
N ILE A 142 -14.08 -8.79 1.39
CA ILE A 142 -13.06 -7.86 0.91
C ILE A 142 -11.89 -8.63 0.33
N MET A 143 -11.60 -8.41 -0.95
CA MET A 143 -10.55 -9.08 -1.69
C MET A 143 -9.33 -8.17 -1.89
N TYR A 144 -8.14 -8.71 -1.76
CA TYR A 144 -6.89 -8.02 -2.10
C TYR A 144 -6.74 -7.84 -3.60
N LYS A 145 -6.65 -6.58 -4.06
CA LYS A 145 -6.67 -6.21 -5.48
C LYS A 145 -5.31 -5.78 -6.05
N SER A 146 -4.31 -5.54 -5.19
CA SER A 146 -2.98 -5.12 -5.66
C SER A 146 -2.23 -6.27 -6.30
N ASN A 147 -1.36 -5.95 -7.27
CA ASN A 147 -0.44 -6.92 -7.87
C ASN A 147 0.78 -7.22 -6.98
N GLU A 148 1.03 -6.38 -5.96
CA GLU A 148 2.15 -6.56 -5.04
C GLU A 148 1.86 -7.67 -4.04
N THR A 149 2.85 -8.51 -3.77
CA THR A 149 2.78 -9.48 -2.67
C THR A 149 2.94 -8.76 -1.35
N ALA A 150 1.99 -8.91 -0.44
CA ALA A 150 2.00 -8.26 0.87
C ALA A 150 1.97 -9.28 2.00
N VAL A 151 2.34 -8.82 3.19
CA VAL A 151 2.22 -9.60 4.44
C VAL A 151 1.22 -8.88 5.34
N VAL A 152 0.34 -9.63 5.96
CA VAL A 152 -0.56 -9.11 6.99
C VAL A 152 0.26 -8.70 8.21
N SER A 153 0.37 -7.40 8.44
CA SER A 153 1.19 -6.83 9.53
C SER A 153 0.43 -6.72 10.85
N LYS A 154 -0.86 -6.40 10.77
CA LYS A 154 -1.73 -6.23 11.93
C LYS A 154 -3.18 -6.48 11.54
N VAL A 155 -3.93 -7.07 12.44
CA VAL A 155 -5.39 -7.17 12.38
C VAL A 155 -5.95 -6.45 13.61
N ILE A 156 -6.94 -5.61 13.40
CA ILE A 156 -7.68 -4.90 14.44
C ILE A 156 -9.13 -5.35 14.30
N ASP A 157 -9.64 -5.99 15.33
CA ASP A 157 -11.05 -6.38 15.46
C ASP A 157 -11.57 -5.66 16.70
N ASP A 158 -12.44 -4.69 16.50
CA ASP A 158 -12.89 -3.79 17.56
C ASP A 158 -14.33 -3.30 17.25
N ARG A 159 -14.86 -2.49 18.14
CA ARG A 159 -16.18 -1.87 18.00
C ARG A 159 -16.04 -0.37 17.85
N GLY A 160 -16.79 0.17 16.92
CA GLY A 160 -16.91 1.60 16.67
C GLY A 160 -17.72 2.34 17.75
N PRO A 161 -17.82 3.67 17.65
CA PRO A 161 -18.54 4.51 18.61
C PRO A 161 -20.02 4.15 18.79
N ASN A 162 -20.65 3.60 17.74
CA ASN A 162 -22.05 3.17 17.77
C ASN A 162 -22.20 1.67 18.06
N HIS A 163 -21.15 1.02 18.59
CA HIS A 163 -21.08 -0.40 18.90
C HIS A 163 -21.05 -1.36 17.70
N GLU A 164 -20.96 -0.87 16.46
CA GLU A 164 -20.73 -1.72 15.29
C GLU A 164 -19.35 -2.37 15.37
N ARG A 165 -19.29 -3.66 15.07
CA ARG A 165 -18.02 -4.38 14.97
C ARG A 165 -17.36 -4.05 13.64
N PHE A 166 -16.07 -3.70 13.68
CA PHE A 166 -15.27 -3.50 12.47
C PHE A 166 -13.99 -4.31 12.52
N VAL A 167 -13.55 -4.72 11.36
CA VAL A 167 -12.24 -5.36 11.18
C VAL A 167 -11.39 -4.54 10.24
N THR A 168 -10.16 -4.26 10.66
CA THR A 168 -9.15 -3.59 9.83
C THR A 168 -7.94 -4.51 9.68
N VAL A 169 -7.60 -4.83 8.43
CA VAL A 169 -6.40 -5.57 8.07
C VAL A 169 -5.35 -4.58 7.56
N VAL A 170 -4.19 -4.55 8.21
CA VAL A 170 -3.04 -3.74 7.81
C VAL A 170 -2.06 -4.61 7.05
N LEU A 171 -1.87 -4.30 5.79
CA LEU A 171 -0.97 -4.98 4.87
C LEU A 171 0.34 -4.22 4.78
N ARG A 172 1.47 -4.94 4.71
CA ARG A 172 2.80 -4.39 4.48
C ARG A 172 3.45 -5.07 3.28
N TYR A 173 4.01 -4.28 2.38
CA TYR A 173 4.92 -4.77 1.35
C TYR A 173 6.14 -3.86 1.25
N GLN A 174 7.28 -4.44 0.90
CA GLN A 174 8.52 -3.70 0.71
C GLN A 174 8.69 -3.35 -0.76
N ARG A 175 9.14 -2.14 -1.01
CA ARG A 175 9.49 -1.64 -2.33
C ARG A 175 10.92 -1.12 -2.34
N ASN A 176 11.69 -1.61 -3.28
CA ASN A 176 13.02 -1.12 -3.60
C ASN A 176 12.97 -0.26 -4.86
N LEU A 177 14.03 0.50 -5.08
CA LEU A 177 14.20 1.27 -6.31
C LEU A 177 14.18 0.32 -7.52
N MET A 178 13.34 0.63 -8.50
CA MET A 178 13.14 -0.20 -9.69
C MET A 178 13.32 0.63 -10.97
N VAL A 179 13.60 -0.05 -12.06
CA VAL A 179 13.59 0.57 -13.39
C VAL A 179 12.18 1.12 -13.68
N GLY A 180 12.11 2.36 -14.13
CA GLY A 180 10.86 3.08 -14.37
C GLY A 180 10.43 4.01 -13.23
N ASP A 181 11.15 4.02 -12.10
CA ASP A 181 10.89 5.00 -11.04
C ASP A 181 11.29 6.40 -11.51
N LYS A 182 10.43 7.38 -11.18
CA LYS A 182 10.64 8.79 -11.51
C LYS A 182 11.22 9.53 -10.31
N CYS A 183 12.29 10.29 -10.53
CA CYS A 183 12.87 11.21 -9.57
C CYS A 183 12.63 12.64 -10.04
N CYS A 184 12.20 13.51 -9.10
CA CYS A 184 11.99 14.92 -9.38
C CYS A 184 12.83 15.76 -8.41
N LEU A 185 13.35 16.88 -8.91
CA LEU A 185 14.00 17.92 -8.12
C LEU A 185 13.18 19.19 -8.24
N THR A 186 13.18 20.02 -7.20
CA THR A 186 12.61 21.37 -7.28
C THR A 186 13.61 22.32 -7.95
N PRO A 187 13.16 23.40 -8.60
CA PRO A 187 14.05 24.30 -9.35
C PRO A 187 15.09 25.00 -8.49
N ASP A 188 14.82 25.16 -7.19
CA ASP A 188 15.71 25.77 -6.20
C ASP A 188 16.83 24.86 -5.68
N HIS A 189 16.90 23.60 -6.15
CA HIS A 189 18.05 22.75 -5.87
C HIS A 189 19.30 23.29 -6.57
N GLU A 190 20.40 23.34 -5.83
CA GLU A 190 21.68 23.75 -6.35
C GLU A 190 22.54 22.55 -6.78
N VAL A 191 23.25 22.72 -7.85
CA VAL A 191 24.16 21.74 -8.44
C VAL A 191 25.56 22.31 -8.50
N LEU A 192 26.56 21.52 -8.13
CA LEU A 192 27.96 21.89 -8.29
C LEU A 192 28.36 21.73 -9.75
N THR A 193 28.65 22.85 -10.41
CA THR A 193 29.18 22.92 -11.77
C THR A 193 30.67 23.29 -11.76
N SER A 194 31.30 23.34 -12.93
CA SER A 194 32.67 23.85 -13.08
C SER A 194 32.83 25.30 -12.57
N ASP A 195 31.74 26.07 -12.59
CA ASP A 195 31.71 27.50 -12.22
C ASP A 195 31.15 27.73 -10.80
N GLY A 196 31.00 26.67 -10.01
CA GLY A 196 30.47 26.71 -8.66
C GLY A 196 29.04 26.17 -8.55
N TRP A 197 28.40 26.43 -7.42
CA TRP A 197 27.04 26.03 -7.15
C TRP A 197 26.06 26.89 -7.96
N ARG A 198 25.14 26.23 -8.69
CA ARG A 198 24.10 26.89 -9.48
C ARG A 198 22.75 26.24 -9.25
N PRO A 199 21.64 27.03 -9.23
CA PRO A 199 20.30 26.47 -9.22
C PRO A 199 20.05 25.59 -10.45
N VAL A 200 19.22 24.53 -10.28
CA VAL A 200 18.89 23.60 -11.37
C VAL A 200 18.24 24.34 -12.55
N GLU A 201 17.43 25.36 -12.26
CA GLU A 201 16.75 26.18 -13.28
C GLU A 201 17.72 26.98 -14.16
N ASP A 202 18.92 27.29 -13.67
CA ASP A 202 19.94 28.03 -14.40
C ASP A 202 20.84 27.13 -15.27
N ILE A 203 20.64 25.80 -15.21
CA ILE A 203 21.42 24.84 -15.99
C ILE A 203 20.72 24.63 -17.34
N ASN A 204 21.22 25.33 -18.35
CA ASN A 204 20.82 25.09 -19.73
C ASN A 204 21.38 23.72 -20.16
N THR A 205 20.51 22.73 -20.33
CA THR A 205 20.83 21.47 -21.02
C THR A 205 20.77 21.75 -22.52
N TYR A 206 21.94 21.88 -23.12
CA TYR A 206 22.09 21.85 -24.59
C TYR A 206 22.08 20.39 -25.07
#